data_130859fa94b8fae8aee6e7a47df5d1e1
#
_entry.id   130859fa94b8fae8aee6e7a47df5d1e1
#
_cell.length_a   1.000
_cell.length_b   1.000
_cell.length_c   1.000
_cell.angle_alpha   90.00
_cell.angle_beta   90.00
_cell.angle_gamma   90.00
#
_symmetry.space_group_name_H-M   'P 1'
#
loop_
_entity.id
_entity.type
_entity.pdbx_description
1 polymer ?
#
loop_
_entity_poly.entity_id
_entity_poly.type
_entity_poly.pdbx_seq_one_letter_code
_entity_poly.pdbx_strand_id
1 'polypeptide(L)'
;MKEPVMEEQVSEFKSKNGLGRILAAFGYSLEGMKAAWEHEFAFRQELVVFGFATLLALVLPVSAFQKLVLINVMLLVLLVELINSAIEAVVDRVSLERHP
;
A
#
# COMPACT_ATOMS: atom_id res chain seq x y z
N MET A 1 24.40 24.80 -3.02
CA MET A 1 24.05 23.97 -4.11
C MET A 1 23.27 22.79 -3.66
N LYS A 2 22.14 22.60 -4.28
CA LYS A 2 21.22 21.55 -3.85
C LYS A 2 21.42 20.24 -4.58
N GLU A 3 21.83 20.32 -5.83
CA GLU A 3 22.00 19.13 -6.63
C GLU A 3 22.99 18.13 -6.03
N PRO A 4 24.15 18.58 -5.52
CA PRO A 4 25.09 17.63 -4.95
C PRO A 4 24.50 16.85 -3.80
N VAL A 5 23.68 17.50 -2.96
CA VAL A 5 23.07 16.82 -1.82
C VAL A 5 22.10 15.78 -2.29
N MET A 6 21.27 16.12 -3.28
CA MET A 6 20.31 15.16 -3.81
C MET A 6 21.01 13.99 -4.48
N GLU A 7 22.05 14.26 -5.22
CA GLU A 7 22.81 13.22 -5.89
C GLU A 7 23.46 12.30 -4.88
N GLU A 8 23.95 12.86 -3.79
CA GLU A 8 24.53 12.04 -2.75
C GLU A 8 23.51 11.11 -2.12
N GLN A 9 22.30 11.62 -1.88
CA GLN A 9 21.26 10.79 -1.30
C GLN A 9 20.89 9.65 -2.24
N VAL A 10 20.74 9.95 -3.51
CA VAL A 10 20.41 8.93 -4.49
C VAL A 10 21.53 7.92 -4.59
N SER A 11 22.79 8.39 -4.58
CA SER A 11 23.93 7.49 -4.63
C SER A 11 24.00 6.59 -3.43
N GLU A 12 23.69 7.13 -2.25
CA GLU A 12 23.71 6.33 -1.04
C GLU A 12 22.72 5.18 -1.13
N PHE A 13 21.53 5.46 -1.62
CA PHE A 13 20.55 4.39 -1.77
C PHE A 13 21.05 3.33 -2.75
N LYS A 14 21.68 3.76 -3.82
CA LYS A 14 22.19 2.83 -4.80
C LYS A 14 23.36 2.02 -4.26
N SER A 15 24.27 2.70 -3.56
CA SER A 15 25.48 2.03 -3.10
C SER A 15 25.23 1.15 -1.89
N LYS A 16 24.19 1.45 -1.11
CA LYS A 16 23.84 0.60 0.03
C LYS A 16 23.00 -0.57 -0.38
N ASN A 17 22.91 -0.80 -1.66
CA ASN A 17 22.23 -1.97 -2.20
C ASN A 17 20.77 -1.99 -1.96
N GLY A 18 20.24 -3.24 -1.89
CA GLY A 18 18.85 -3.46 -1.75
C GLY A 18 18.30 -3.12 -0.38
N LEU A 19 19.11 -3.20 0.66
CA LEU A 19 18.59 -2.95 2.00
C LEU A 19 18.08 -1.53 2.16
N GLY A 20 18.88 -0.56 1.75
CA GLY A 20 18.45 0.83 1.83
C GLY A 20 17.22 1.11 0.99
N ARG A 21 17.16 0.53 -0.19
CA ARG A 21 16.01 0.66 -1.06
C ARG A 21 14.78 0.03 -0.46
N ILE A 22 14.93 -1.15 0.13
CA ILE A 22 13.81 -1.84 0.73
C ILE A 22 13.26 -1.04 1.90
N LEU A 23 14.12 -0.52 2.74
CA LEU A 23 13.67 0.28 3.86
C LEU A 23 12.96 1.55 3.41
N ALA A 24 13.50 2.20 2.37
CA ALA A 24 12.85 3.39 1.84
C ALA A 24 11.49 3.07 1.23
N ALA A 25 11.42 1.97 0.47
CA ALA A 25 10.17 1.55 -0.13
C ALA A 25 9.14 1.19 0.94
N PHE A 26 9.59 0.55 2.01
CA PHE A 26 8.69 0.22 3.11
C PHE A 26 8.12 1.48 3.75
N GLY A 27 8.97 2.50 3.93
CA GLY A 27 8.50 3.76 4.48
C GLY A 27 7.47 4.44 3.59
N TYR A 28 7.71 4.43 2.28
CA TYR A 28 6.75 5.02 1.35
C TYR A 28 5.45 4.24 1.34
N SER A 29 5.52 2.91 1.43
CA SER A 29 4.32 2.10 1.50
C SER A 29 3.50 2.42 2.73
N LEU A 30 4.15 2.59 3.87
CA LEU A 30 3.44 2.95 5.10
C LEU A 30 2.78 4.31 4.98
N GLU A 31 3.47 5.26 4.37
CA GLU A 31 2.89 6.58 4.16
C GLU A 31 1.67 6.51 3.25
N GLY A 32 1.76 5.71 2.19
CA GLY A 32 0.64 5.53 1.28
C GLY A 32 -0.55 4.89 1.96
N MET A 33 -0.30 3.88 2.79
CA MET A 33 -1.39 3.24 3.52
C MET A 33 -2.01 4.19 4.54
N LYS A 34 -1.19 5.00 5.19
CA LYS A 34 -1.71 5.99 6.13
C LYS A 34 -2.59 7.00 5.40
N ALA A 35 -2.15 7.46 4.25
CA ALA A 35 -2.94 8.39 3.46
C ALA A 35 -4.27 7.77 3.04
N ALA A 36 -4.24 6.51 2.60
CA ALA A 36 -5.45 5.81 2.22
C ALA A 36 -6.40 5.67 3.40
N TRP A 37 -5.86 5.36 4.58
CA TRP A 37 -6.67 5.25 5.78
C TRP A 37 -7.36 6.57 6.10
N GLU A 38 -6.64 7.67 5.93
CA GLU A 38 -7.17 8.99 6.29
C GLU A 38 -8.15 9.52 5.26
N HIS A 39 -7.95 9.19 3.99
CA HIS A 39 -8.70 9.84 2.92
C HIS A 39 -9.66 8.93 2.18
N GLU A 40 -9.55 7.60 2.37
CA GLU A 40 -10.37 6.66 1.62
C GLU A 40 -11.24 5.87 2.57
N PHE A 41 -12.52 6.22 2.59
CA PHE A 41 -13.46 5.51 3.46
C PHE A 41 -13.54 4.03 3.08
N ALA A 42 -13.56 3.74 1.78
CA ALA A 42 -13.67 2.37 1.33
C ALA A 42 -12.48 1.53 1.80
N PHE A 43 -11.29 2.12 1.79
CA PHE A 43 -10.11 1.40 2.26
C PHE A 43 -10.21 1.06 3.74
N ARG A 44 -10.67 2.01 4.55
CA ARG A 44 -10.85 1.75 5.98
C ARG A 44 -11.82 0.61 6.21
N GLN A 45 -12.93 0.65 5.48
CA GLN A 45 -13.95 -0.38 5.61
C GLN A 45 -13.41 -1.74 5.22
N GLU A 46 -12.69 -1.80 4.10
CA GLU A 46 -12.11 -3.07 3.64
C GLU A 46 -11.08 -3.60 4.64
N LEU A 47 -10.31 -2.70 5.23
CA LEU A 47 -9.28 -3.12 6.18
C LEU A 47 -9.91 -3.70 7.44
N VAL A 48 -10.99 -3.09 7.92
CA VAL A 48 -11.72 -3.61 9.08
C VAL A 48 -12.32 -4.98 8.76
N VAL A 49 -12.94 -5.11 7.60
CA VAL A 49 -13.51 -6.39 7.18
C VAL A 49 -12.41 -7.45 7.07
N PHE A 50 -11.26 -7.06 6.53
CA PHE A 50 -10.13 -7.98 6.42
C PHE A 50 -9.69 -8.46 7.81
N GLY A 51 -9.63 -7.55 8.79
CA GLY A 51 -9.26 -7.92 10.15
C GLY A 51 -10.23 -8.93 10.74
N PHE A 52 -11.52 -8.68 10.62
CA PHE A 52 -12.51 -9.63 11.12
C PHE A 52 -12.46 -10.95 10.37
N ALA A 53 -12.34 -10.91 9.05
CA ALA A 53 -12.27 -12.12 8.27
C ALA A 53 -11.06 -12.97 8.63
N THR A 54 -9.92 -12.30 8.89
CA THR A 54 -8.71 -13.01 9.29
C THR A 54 -8.90 -13.68 10.64
N LEU A 55 -9.46 -12.96 11.62
CA LEU A 55 -9.73 -13.55 12.92
C LEU A 55 -10.66 -14.73 12.79
N LEU A 56 -11.72 -14.61 12.00
CA LEU A 56 -12.66 -15.69 11.80
C LEU A 56 -11.98 -16.90 11.15
N ALA A 57 -11.16 -16.65 10.15
CA ALA A 57 -10.45 -17.74 9.48
C ALA A 57 -9.52 -18.48 10.44
N LEU A 58 -8.90 -17.76 11.36
CA LEU A 58 -7.98 -18.39 12.30
C LEU A 58 -8.68 -19.30 13.29
N VAL A 59 -9.92 -18.98 13.65
CA VAL A 59 -10.64 -19.80 14.63
C VAL A 59 -11.51 -20.86 13.99
N LEU A 60 -11.79 -20.78 12.69
CA LEU A 60 -12.60 -21.78 12.02
C LEU A 60 -11.84 -23.11 11.91
N PRO A 61 -12.57 -24.24 11.98
CA PRO A 61 -11.95 -25.55 11.86
C PRO A 61 -11.67 -25.92 10.40
N VAL A 62 -10.83 -25.13 9.76
CA VAL A 62 -10.40 -25.39 8.38
C VAL A 62 -8.91 -25.64 8.39
N SER A 63 -8.40 -26.23 7.33
CA SER A 63 -6.98 -26.57 7.25
C SER A 63 -6.11 -25.32 7.19
N ALA A 64 -4.84 -25.49 7.54
CA ALA A 64 -3.89 -24.39 7.46
C ALA A 64 -3.80 -23.85 6.04
N PHE A 65 -3.85 -24.73 5.05
CA PHE A 65 -3.82 -24.32 3.65
C PHE A 65 -5.03 -23.45 3.32
N GLN A 66 -6.20 -23.87 3.77
CA GLN A 66 -7.41 -23.10 3.51
C GLN A 66 -7.37 -21.75 4.18
N LYS A 67 -6.84 -21.66 5.41
CA LYS A 67 -6.66 -20.39 6.08
C LYS A 67 -5.75 -19.48 5.29
N LEU A 68 -4.66 -20.03 4.79
CA LEU A 68 -3.71 -19.27 3.99
C LEU A 68 -4.37 -18.74 2.73
N VAL A 69 -5.14 -19.56 2.05
CA VAL A 69 -5.83 -19.14 0.83
C VAL A 69 -6.82 -18.02 1.13
N LEU A 70 -7.60 -18.16 2.21
CA LEU A 70 -8.55 -17.12 2.57
C LEU A 70 -7.88 -15.79 2.84
N ILE A 71 -6.80 -15.81 3.60
CA ILE A 71 -6.08 -14.59 3.93
C ILE A 71 -5.49 -13.96 2.67
N ASN A 72 -4.94 -14.79 1.78
CA ASN A 72 -4.36 -14.26 0.55
C ASN A 72 -5.40 -13.65 -0.37
N VAL A 73 -6.60 -14.25 -0.43
CA VAL A 73 -7.67 -13.68 -1.24
C VAL A 73 -8.05 -12.30 -0.70
N MET A 74 -8.15 -12.17 0.62
CA MET A 74 -8.49 -10.87 1.21
C MET A 74 -7.40 -9.84 0.97
N LEU A 75 -6.14 -10.26 1.05
CA LEU A 75 -5.03 -9.35 0.75
C LEU A 75 -5.09 -8.88 -0.69
N LEU A 76 -5.44 -9.78 -1.60
CA LEU A 76 -5.56 -9.41 -3.00
C LEU A 76 -6.66 -8.38 -3.21
N VAL A 77 -7.79 -8.54 -2.52
CA VAL A 77 -8.87 -7.56 -2.60
C VAL A 77 -8.39 -6.20 -2.13
N LEU A 78 -7.67 -6.15 -1.00
CA LEU A 78 -7.12 -4.89 -0.50
C LEU A 78 -6.15 -4.27 -1.49
N LEU A 79 -5.32 -5.09 -2.11
CA LEU A 79 -4.37 -4.60 -3.09
C LEU A 79 -5.08 -3.97 -4.28
N VAL A 80 -6.12 -4.64 -4.78
CA VAL A 80 -6.89 -4.12 -5.89
C VAL A 80 -7.56 -2.81 -5.50
N GLU A 81 -8.09 -2.71 -4.28
CA GLU A 81 -8.67 -1.47 -3.80
C GLU A 81 -7.66 -0.33 -3.78
N LEU A 82 -6.46 -0.61 -3.30
CA LEU A 82 -5.42 0.42 -3.27
C LEU A 82 -5.03 0.87 -4.66
N ILE A 83 -4.93 -0.07 -5.60
CA ILE A 83 -4.62 0.27 -6.98
C ILE A 83 -5.73 1.13 -7.57
N ASN A 84 -6.98 0.77 -7.30
CA ASN A 84 -8.11 1.54 -7.79
C ASN A 84 -8.09 2.97 -7.24
N SER A 85 -7.81 3.10 -5.95
CA SER A 85 -7.73 4.42 -5.33
C SER A 85 -6.60 5.26 -5.93
N ALA A 86 -5.47 4.61 -6.20
CA ALA A 86 -4.35 5.31 -6.80
C ALA A 86 -4.68 5.79 -8.20
N ILE A 87 -5.37 4.96 -8.97
CA ILE A 87 -5.77 5.34 -10.32
C ILE A 87 -6.76 6.50 -10.26
N GLU A 88 -7.72 6.43 -9.36
CA GLU A 88 -8.69 7.51 -9.21
C GLU A 88 -8.03 8.82 -8.84
N ALA A 89 -7.04 8.77 -7.96
CA ALA A 89 -6.32 9.96 -7.55
C ALA A 89 -5.59 10.60 -8.73
N VAL A 90 -4.99 9.78 -9.57
CA VAL A 90 -4.29 10.28 -10.75
C VAL A 90 -5.28 10.88 -11.74
N VAL A 91 -6.40 10.19 -11.96
CA VAL A 91 -7.41 10.68 -12.90
C VAL A 91 -7.98 12.01 -12.41
N ASP A 92 -8.28 12.12 -11.13
CA ASP A 92 -8.80 13.36 -10.58
C ASP A 92 -7.80 14.50 -10.76
N ARG A 93 -6.54 14.23 -10.55
CA ARG A 93 -5.52 15.26 -10.70
C ARG A 93 -5.43 15.73 -12.14
N VAL A 94 -5.45 14.80 -13.08
CA VAL A 94 -5.39 15.15 -14.50
C VAL A 94 -6.64 15.95 -14.88
N SER A 95 -7.81 15.53 -14.39
CA SER A 95 -9.05 16.21 -14.67
C SER A 95 -9.03 17.65 -14.17
N LEU A 96 -8.52 17.86 -12.96
CA LEU A 96 -8.44 19.20 -12.40
C LEU A 96 -7.49 20.09 -13.20
N GLU A 97 -6.40 19.54 -13.67
CA GLU A 97 -5.45 20.30 -14.46
C GLU A 97 -6.02 20.68 -15.83
N ARG A 98 -6.87 19.83 -16.37
CA ARG A 98 -7.43 20.08 -17.68
C ARG A 98 -8.54 21.14 -17.66
N HIS A 99 -9.15 21.37 -16.51
CA HIS A 99 -10.22 22.34 -16.39
C HIS A 99 -9.70 23.58 -15.69
N PRO A 100 -9.45 24.63 -16.45
CA PRO A 100 -8.95 25.87 -15.87
C PRO A 100 -9.94 26.53 -14.93
#